data_ec4e41b2ddb577effcbc6e5758b1f332
#
_entry.id   ec4e41b2ddb577effcbc6e5758b1f332
#
_cell.length_a   1.000
_cell.length_b   1.000
_cell.length_c   1.000
_cell.angle_alpha   90.00
_cell.angle_beta   90.00
_cell.angle_gamma   90.00
#
_symmetry.space_group_name_H-M   'P 1'
#
loop_
_entity.id
_entity.type
_entity.pdbx_description
1 polymer ?
#
loop_
_entity_poly.entity_id
_entity_poly.type
_entity_poly.pdbx_seq_one_letter_code
_entity_poly.pdbx_strand_id
1 'polypeptide(L)'
;PYTLNGNQVTLNEGDYLIIEGDKYVNRNMYVSTNNKDDKLFAFQGLGDVYQGFNGQYPAANQGMVFVPPLSCGTSGNVNNIADIDRVGEGNGSIFDDNAQVSFVTTKGSTVFVNGAQINEADNNVTRNDVLGNNNYESYIVTNLSGNIRVESNGEMYVSYYNTNGAASTAGFYSGFTKAPKFDITSEFQAKGNCVNEDGSSNIVLTAEGSFTSYLWEIKNNDGTFRPAPGNSTSTTYTPTESGTYRLKGILECDIELNSDEIPISICATDSDNDGIVDNIDLDLDNDGILNSVESAGSGLIDFTNLESPVININQGAATGTSINGVISGTI
;
A
#
# COMPACT_ATOMS: atom_id res chain seq x y z
N PRO A 1 -27.24 -2.15 18.10
CA PRO A 1 -27.73 -0.79 17.84
C PRO A 1 -26.80 -0.05 16.90
N TYR A 2 -27.33 0.84 16.08
CA TYR A 2 -26.58 1.76 15.24
C TYR A 2 -27.12 3.18 15.45
N THR A 3 -26.36 4.16 14.97
CA THR A 3 -26.70 5.56 15.13
C THR A 3 -27.06 6.18 13.78
N LEU A 4 -28.19 6.86 13.71
CA LEU A 4 -28.66 7.59 12.55
C LEU A 4 -28.73 9.09 12.91
N ASN A 5 -27.92 9.92 12.25
CA ASN A 5 -27.82 11.35 12.56
C ASN A 5 -27.72 11.66 14.07
N GLY A 6 -26.98 10.84 14.82
CA GLY A 6 -26.82 10.98 16.27
C GLY A 6 -27.91 10.28 17.11
N ASN A 7 -28.97 9.74 16.53
CA ASN A 7 -30.02 9.02 17.23
C ASN A 7 -29.81 7.51 17.13
N GLN A 8 -30.02 6.81 18.25
CA GLN A 8 -29.90 5.35 18.27
C GLN A 8 -31.09 4.68 17.59
N VAL A 9 -30.80 3.70 16.76
CA VAL A 9 -31.80 2.82 16.11
C VAL A 9 -31.31 1.38 16.27
N THR A 10 -32.24 0.44 16.42
CA THR A 10 -31.92 -0.99 16.55
C THR A 10 -32.34 -1.74 15.29
N LEU A 11 -31.40 -2.47 14.70
CA LEU A 11 -31.61 -3.47 13.66
C LEU A 11 -31.06 -4.80 14.16
N ASN A 12 -31.74 -5.90 13.83
CA ASN A 12 -31.20 -7.25 14.04
C ASN A 12 -30.52 -7.73 12.77
N GLU A 13 -29.79 -8.82 12.86
CA GLU A 13 -29.20 -9.48 11.69
C GLU A 13 -30.30 -9.85 10.68
N GLY A 14 -30.10 -9.45 9.43
CA GLY A 14 -31.04 -9.68 8.34
C GLY A 14 -32.14 -8.62 8.20
N ASP A 15 -32.27 -7.71 9.14
CA ASP A 15 -33.20 -6.58 9.01
C ASP A 15 -32.64 -5.51 8.05
N TYR A 16 -33.54 -4.72 7.49
CA TYR A 16 -33.18 -3.54 6.71
C TYR A 16 -34.04 -2.34 7.11
N LEU A 17 -33.53 -1.14 6.87
CA LEU A 17 -34.25 0.11 7.06
C LEU A 17 -34.17 0.94 5.78
N ILE A 18 -35.30 1.43 5.32
CA ILE A 18 -35.37 2.44 4.27
C ILE A 18 -35.43 3.80 4.94
N ILE A 19 -34.53 4.69 4.54
CA ILE A 19 -34.46 6.06 5.04
C ILE A 19 -34.83 6.98 3.89
N GLU A 20 -35.93 7.68 4.04
CA GLU A 20 -36.44 8.61 3.03
C GLU A 20 -35.60 9.89 2.97
N GLY A 21 -35.64 10.57 1.84
CA GLY A 21 -34.82 11.77 1.58
C GLY A 21 -35.10 12.94 2.52
N ASP A 22 -36.33 13.00 3.13
CA ASP A 22 -36.69 14.02 4.13
C ASP A 22 -35.91 13.89 5.46
N LYS A 23 -35.25 12.76 5.69
CA LYS A 23 -34.38 12.51 6.84
C LYS A 23 -32.94 12.99 6.65
N TYR A 24 -32.59 13.38 5.44
CA TYR A 24 -31.28 13.99 5.21
C TYR A 24 -31.22 15.39 5.81
N VAL A 25 -30.18 15.66 6.56
CA VAL A 25 -29.94 16.98 7.16
C VAL A 25 -28.71 17.59 6.51
N ASN A 26 -28.83 18.84 6.06
CA ASN A 26 -27.76 19.52 5.33
C ASN A 26 -27.23 18.67 4.14
N ARG A 27 -28.14 17.99 3.44
CA ARG A 27 -27.81 17.06 2.35
C ARG A 27 -26.91 15.88 2.74
N ASN A 28 -26.85 15.58 4.03
CA ASN A 28 -26.05 14.48 4.58
C ASN A 28 -26.94 13.48 5.34
N MET A 29 -26.45 12.25 5.38
CA MET A 29 -26.96 11.19 6.24
C MET A 29 -25.76 10.54 6.92
N TYR A 30 -25.74 10.57 8.25
CA TYR A 30 -24.71 9.90 9.03
C TYR A 30 -25.28 8.63 9.67
N VAL A 31 -24.61 7.51 9.38
CA VAL A 31 -24.95 6.20 9.96
C VAL A 31 -23.68 5.57 10.50
N SER A 32 -23.73 5.08 11.72
CA SER A 32 -22.62 4.35 12.32
C SER A 32 -23.10 3.17 13.15
N THR A 33 -22.28 2.14 13.28
CA THR A 33 -22.46 1.07 14.27
C THR A 33 -21.85 1.50 15.60
N ASN A 34 -22.41 1.00 16.70
CA ASN A 34 -21.89 1.30 18.05
C ASN A 34 -20.75 0.35 18.45
N ASN A 35 -20.58 -0.73 17.72
CA ASN A 35 -19.52 -1.71 17.93
C ASN A 35 -18.75 -1.89 16.62
N LYS A 36 -17.42 -1.86 16.69
CA LYS A 36 -16.54 -2.03 15.52
C LYS A 36 -16.69 -3.39 14.80
N ASP A 37 -17.19 -4.39 15.52
CA ASP A 37 -17.40 -5.74 14.97
C ASP A 37 -18.74 -5.90 14.26
N ASP A 38 -19.67 -4.95 14.45
CA ASP A 38 -20.97 -4.92 13.77
C ASP A 38 -20.79 -4.49 12.32
N LYS A 39 -21.41 -5.20 11.41
CA LYS A 39 -21.37 -4.91 9.96
C LYS A 39 -22.67 -4.29 9.51
N LEU A 40 -22.57 -3.14 8.86
CA LEU A 40 -23.69 -2.45 8.25
C LEU A 40 -23.36 -2.19 6.78
N PHE A 41 -24.29 -2.50 5.89
CA PHE A 41 -24.21 -2.18 4.47
C PHE A 41 -25.17 -1.05 4.16
N ALA A 42 -24.67 0.04 3.60
CA ALA A 42 -25.46 1.17 3.18
C ALA A 42 -25.50 1.27 1.65
N PHE A 43 -26.69 1.52 1.12
CA PHE A 43 -26.88 1.79 -0.30
C PHE A 43 -27.68 3.09 -0.42
N GLN A 44 -27.23 3.97 -1.29
CA GLN A 44 -27.96 5.18 -1.63
C GLN A 44 -28.72 4.96 -2.94
N GLY A 45 -30.01 5.06 -2.90
CA GLY A 45 -30.87 5.09 -4.08
C GLY A 45 -30.91 6.50 -4.66
N LEU A 46 -30.94 6.60 -5.98
CA LEU A 46 -31.22 7.82 -6.71
C LEU A 46 -32.67 7.72 -7.20
N GLY A 47 -33.60 8.03 -6.34
CA GLY A 47 -35.02 8.00 -6.68
C GLY A 47 -35.65 9.39 -6.59
N ASP A 48 -36.76 9.57 -7.30
CA ASP A 48 -37.63 10.75 -7.20
C ASP A 48 -36.93 12.10 -7.40
N VAL A 49 -35.94 12.12 -8.32
CA VAL A 49 -35.36 13.39 -8.76
C VAL A 49 -36.36 14.04 -9.70
N TYR A 50 -37.24 14.86 -9.13
CA TYR A 50 -38.21 15.64 -9.86
C TYR A 50 -37.49 16.77 -10.63
N GLN A 51 -37.23 16.55 -11.88
CA GLN A 51 -36.95 17.65 -12.81
C GLN A 51 -38.31 18.06 -13.45
N GLY A 52 -38.78 19.24 -13.11
CA GLY A 52 -40.06 19.75 -13.53
C GLY A 52 -40.22 19.89 -15.02
N PHE A 53 -40.59 18.82 -15.68
CA PHE A 53 -41.28 18.85 -16.95
C PHE A 53 -42.78 18.70 -16.69
N ASN A 54 -43.47 19.80 -16.56
CA ASN A 54 -44.94 19.90 -16.53
C ASN A 54 -45.67 18.84 -15.64
N GLY A 55 -45.11 18.43 -14.53
CA GLY A 55 -45.80 17.60 -13.53
C GLY A 55 -46.18 16.19 -13.92
N GLN A 56 -45.64 15.61 -14.99
CA GLN A 56 -46.20 14.36 -15.51
C GLN A 56 -45.32 13.13 -15.36
N TYR A 57 -44.03 13.21 -15.08
CA TYR A 57 -43.20 12.01 -14.89
C TYR A 57 -42.14 12.26 -13.80
N PRO A 58 -42.22 11.56 -12.65
CA PRO A 58 -41.10 11.51 -11.74
C PRO A 58 -39.92 10.84 -12.45
N ALA A 59 -38.81 11.51 -12.54
CA ALA A 59 -37.57 10.89 -12.98
C ALA A 59 -37.10 9.92 -11.90
N ALA A 60 -37.39 8.65 -12.07
CA ALA A 60 -36.89 7.62 -11.18
C ALA A 60 -35.64 7.00 -11.83
N ASN A 61 -34.48 7.29 -11.30
CA ASN A 61 -33.35 6.42 -11.54
C ASN A 61 -33.38 5.31 -10.48
N GLN A 62 -33.58 4.07 -10.93
CA GLN A 62 -33.69 2.91 -10.06
C GLN A 62 -32.32 2.33 -9.66
N GLY A 63 -31.24 3.03 -9.94
CA GLY A 63 -29.90 2.62 -9.53
C GLY A 63 -29.68 2.77 -8.03
N MET A 64 -28.97 1.85 -7.43
CA MET A 64 -28.43 1.96 -6.08
C MET A 64 -26.91 2.00 -6.14
N VAL A 65 -26.34 2.92 -5.37
CA VAL A 65 -24.89 3.05 -5.21
C VAL A 65 -24.52 2.56 -3.82
N PHE A 66 -23.59 1.63 -3.74
CA PHE A 66 -23.02 1.20 -2.46
C PHE A 66 -22.24 2.35 -1.83
N VAL A 67 -22.48 2.60 -0.53
CA VAL A 67 -21.75 3.61 0.23
C VAL A 67 -20.74 2.89 1.13
N PRO A 68 -19.45 2.87 0.76
CA PRO A 68 -18.44 2.25 1.60
C PRO A 68 -18.26 3.01 2.91
N PRO A 69 -17.84 2.33 3.98
CA PRO A 69 -17.57 3.00 5.24
C PRO A 69 -16.39 3.97 5.10
N LEU A 70 -16.53 5.13 5.71
CA LEU A 70 -15.45 6.08 5.90
C LEU A 70 -14.70 5.72 7.18
N SER A 71 -13.39 5.63 7.10
CA SER A 71 -12.53 5.31 8.24
C SER A 71 -11.17 6.01 8.08
N CYS A 72 -10.44 6.14 9.16
CA CYS A 72 -9.12 6.79 9.15
C CYS A 72 -8.09 6.07 8.23
N GLY A 73 -8.38 4.85 7.80
CA GLY A 73 -7.59 4.12 6.81
C GLY A 73 -7.97 4.42 5.36
N THR A 74 -9.03 5.18 5.12
CA THR A 74 -9.49 5.50 3.76
C THR A 74 -8.57 6.54 3.12
N SER A 75 -8.22 6.34 1.86
CA SER A 75 -7.37 7.30 1.12
C SER A 75 -8.11 8.62 0.90
N GLY A 76 -7.41 9.73 1.11
CA GLY A 76 -7.87 11.08 0.77
C GLY A 76 -7.67 11.47 -0.71
N ASN A 77 -7.32 10.52 -1.59
CA ASN A 77 -7.02 10.80 -2.98
C ASN A 77 -7.87 9.99 -3.93
N VAL A 78 -8.53 10.69 -4.86
CA VAL A 78 -9.15 10.12 -6.06
C VAL A 78 -8.43 10.71 -7.27
N ASN A 79 -7.58 9.91 -7.89
CA ASN A 79 -6.65 10.39 -8.92
C ASN A 79 -7.32 10.75 -10.24
N ASN A 80 -8.42 10.09 -10.57
CA ASN A 80 -9.12 10.38 -11.82
C ASN A 80 -10.56 9.88 -11.78
N ILE A 81 -11.50 10.79 -11.99
CA ILE A 81 -12.88 10.53 -12.42
C ILE A 81 -12.92 10.94 -13.88
N ALA A 82 -12.95 9.97 -14.79
CA ALA A 82 -12.79 10.22 -16.20
C ALA A 82 -14.03 10.94 -16.78
N ASP A 83 -13.80 12.00 -17.56
CA ASP A 83 -14.78 12.69 -18.39
C ASP A 83 -16.15 12.84 -17.71
N ILE A 84 -16.16 13.50 -16.54
CA ILE A 84 -17.34 13.58 -15.67
C ILE A 84 -18.58 14.14 -16.37
N ASP A 85 -18.42 15.02 -17.34
CA ASP A 85 -19.46 15.64 -18.13
C ASP A 85 -19.79 14.89 -19.45
N ARG A 86 -19.19 13.72 -19.66
CA ARG A 86 -19.37 12.91 -20.88
C ARG A 86 -19.73 11.47 -20.61
N VAL A 87 -20.24 11.16 -19.44
CA VAL A 87 -20.64 9.79 -19.06
C VAL A 87 -21.73 9.31 -20.03
N GLY A 88 -21.54 8.11 -20.58
CA GLY A 88 -22.46 7.52 -21.56
C GLY A 88 -22.18 7.92 -23.02
N GLU A 89 -21.13 8.67 -23.30
CA GLU A 89 -20.71 8.95 -24.67
C GLU A 89 -20.46 7.63 -25.44
N GLY A 90 -21.03 7.54 -26.63
CA GLY A 90 -20.98 6.32 -27.45
C GLY A 90 -22.24 5.46 -27.37
N ASN A 91 -23.10 5.63 -26.37
CA ASN A 91 -24.40 4.96 -26.25
C ASN A 91 -25.59 5.83 -26.70
N GLY A 92 -25.32 7.00 -27.27
CA GLY A 92 -26.34 7.93 -27.78
C GLY A 92 -27.00 8.82 -26.74
N SER A 93 -26.60 8.72 -25.48
CA SER A 93 -27.05 9.63 -24.40
C SER A 93 -25.85 10.03 -23.58
N ILE A 94 -25.59 11.34 -23.53
CA ILE A 94 -24.52 11.91 -22.72
C ILE A 94 -25.16 12.47 -21.45
N PHE A 95 -24.58 12.15 -20.29
CA PHE A 95 -24.97 12.72 -19.00
C PHE A 95 -24.06 13.90 -18.71
N ASP A 96 -24.38 15.07 -19.24
CA ASP A 96 -23.59 16.29 -19.14
C ASP A 96 -24.25 17.38 -18.30
N ASP A 97 -25.52 17.19 -17.96
CA ASP A 97 -26.25 18.12 -17.10
C ASP A 97 -25.83 17.94 -15.63
N ASN A 98 -25.56 19.06 -14.95
CA ASN A 98 -25.28 19.08 -13.51
C ASN A 98 -24.10 18.20 -13.07
N ALA A 99 -23.09 18.05 -13.91
CA ALA A 99 -21.89 17.30 -13.55
C ALA A 99 -21.28 17.81 -12.24
N GLN A 100 -21.27 16.95 -11.23
CA GLN A 100 -20.85 17.33 -9.88
C GLN A 100 -20.14 16.17 -9.17
N VAL A 101 -19.27 16.51 -8.25
CA VAL A 101 -18.76 15.59 -7.23
C VAL A 101 -19.30 15.99 -5.86
N SER A 102 -19.61 14.98 -5.07
CA SER A 102 -19.96 15.11 -3.66
C SER A 102 -18.96 14.28 -2.85
N PHE A 103 -18.38 14.85 -1.84
CA PHE A 103 -17.44 14.13 -1.00
C PHE A 103 -17.56 14.49 0.46
N VAL A 104 -17.20 13.54 1.31
CA VAL A 104 -17.12 13.67 2.76
C VAL A 104 -15.66 13.46 3.16
N THR A 105 -15.15 14.33 4.03
CA THR A 105 -13.79 14.23 4.54
C THR A 105 -13.72 14.66 6.00
N THR A 106 -12.59 14.42 6.65
CA THR A 106 -12.33 14.88 8.02
C THR A 106 -12.46 16.40 8.10
N LYS A 107 -13.15 16.89 9.11
CA LYS A 107 -13.40 18.33 9.31
C LYS A 107 -12.09 19.09 9.45
N GLY A 108 -11.98 20.20 8.72
CA GLY A 108 -10.79 21.03 8.69
C GLY A 108 -9.69 20.55 7.76
N SER A 109 -9.95 19.52 6.97
CA SER A 109 -9.02 19.06 5.94
C SER A 109 -8.84 20.09 4.83
N THR A 110 -7.64 20.15 4.28
CA THR A 110 -7.39 20.92 3.06
C THR A 110 -7.76 20.06 1.86
N VAL A 111 -8.67 20.57 1.03
CA VAL A 111 -9.19 19.84 -0.12
C VAL A 111 -8.83 20.55 -1.42
N PHE A 112 -8.47 19.76 -2.43
CA PHE A 112 -8.17 20.24 -3.78
C PHE A 112 -9.04 19.52 -4.80
N VAL A 113 -9.49 20.27 -5.80
CA VAL A 113 -10.12 19.72 -7.02
C VAL A 113 -9.29 20.17 -8.21
N ASN A 114 -8.80 19.22 -8.99
CA ASN A 114 -7.89 19.46 -10.12
C ASN A 114 -6.66 20.33 -9.75
N GLY A 115 -6.11 20.12 -8.54
CA GLY A 115 -4.95 20.84 -8.03
C GLY A 115 -5.24 22.25 -7.52
N ALA A 116 -6.48 22.75 -7.62
CA ALA A 116 -6.90 24.02 -7.01
C ALA A 116 -7.53 23.76 -5.64
N GLN A 117 -7.06 24.44 -4.60
CA GLN A 117 -7.71 24.38 -3.29
C GLN A 117 -9.10 24.99 -3.38
N ILE A 118 -10.12 24.26 -2.92
CA ILE A 118 -11.49 24.77 -2.88
C ILE A 118 -11.76 25.55 -1.60
N ASN A 119 -12.65 26.54 -1.70
CA ASN A 119 -13.10 27.37 -0.61
C ASN A 119 -14.61 27.48 -0.60
N GLU A 120 -15.22 27.68 0.57
CA GLU A 120 -16.68 27.90 0.71
C GLU A 120 -17.17 29.16 -0.01
N ALA A 121 -16.28 30.11 -0.29
CA ALA A 121 -16.60 31.33 -1.02
C ALA A 121 -16.74 31.13 -2.53
N ASP A 122 -16.34 29.97 -3.05
CA ASP A 122 -16.43 29.67 -4.48
C ASP A 122 -17.89 29.38 -4.85
N ASN A 123 -18.38 30.00 -5.88
CA ASN A 123 -19.81 29.94 -6.28
C ASN A 123 -20.29 28.52 -6.64
N ASN A 124 -19.38 27.63 -6.98
CA ASN A 124 -19.67 26.24 -7.34
C ASN A 124 -19.39 25.25 -6.20
N VAL A 125 -19.04 25.73 -5.01
CA VAL A 125 -18.74 24.91 -3.85
C VAL A 125 -19.82 25.10 -2.78
N THR A 126 -20.35 24.01 -2.27
CA THR A 126 -21.23 24.00 -1.10
C THR A 126 -20.63 23.11 -0.03
N ARG A 127 -20.35 23.67 1.14
CA ARG A 127 -19.90 22.92 2.32
C ARG A 127 -21.05 22.73 3.30
N ASN A 128 -21.10 21.57 3.94
CA ASN A 128 -22.09 21.27 4.95
C ASN A 128 -21.48 20.52 6.15
N ASP A 129 -21.97 20.81 7.34
CA ASP A 129 -21.66 20.01 8.54
C ASP A 129 -22.47 18.72 8.54
N VAL A 130 -21.88 17.65 9.08
CA VAL A 130 -22.52 16.34 9.21
C VAL A 130 -23.22 16.24 10.57
N LEU A 131 -24.56 16.14 10.56
CA LEU A 131 -25.30 15.98 11.79
C LEU A 131 -25.01 14.64 12.45
N GLY A 132 -24.69 14.65 13.74
CA GLY A 132 -24.40 13.44 14.53
C GLY A 132 -22.92 13.04 14.54
N ASN A 133 -22.07 13.67 13.71
CA ASN A 133 -20.64 13.48 13.78
C ASN A 133 -19.86 14.74 13.37
N ASN A 134 -19.32 15.43 14.36
CA ASN A 134 -18.58 16.68 14.17
C ASN A 134 -17.15 16.48 13.62
N ASN A 135 -16.71 15.25 13.44
CA ASN A 135 -15.39 14.96 12.90
C ASN A 135 -15.35 15.05 11.37
N TYR A 136 -16.52 15.15 10.73
CA TYR A 136 -16.64 15.14 9.29
C TYR A 136 -17.39 16.36 8.77
N GLU A 137 -17.10 16.70 7.54
CA GLU A 137 -17.81 17.70 6.74
C GLU A 137 -17.96 17.19 5.30
N SER A 138 -18.96 17.68 4.60
CA SER A 138 -19.20 17.31 3.21
C SER A 138 -19.13 18.51 2.30
N TYR A 139 -18.77 18.24 1.05
CA TYR A 139 -18.71 19.22 -0.01
C TYR A 139 -19.47 18.73 -1.23
N ILE A 140 -20.07 19.67 -1.95
CA ILE A 140 -20.62 19.47 -3.28
C ILE A 140 -19.95 20.49 -4.16
N VAL A 141 -19.31 20.02 -5.23
CA VAL A 141 -18.67 20.87 -6.25
C VAL A 141 -19.36 20.64 -7.57
N THR A 142 -19.95 21.70 -8.13
CA THR A 142 -20.75 21.65 -9.35
C THR A 142 -20.02 22.28 -10.53
N ASN A 143 -20.65 22.19 -11.73
CA ASN A 143 -20.11 22.75 -12.97
C ASN A 143 -18.71 22.22 -13.32
N LEU A 144 -18.53 20.92 -13.17
CA LEU A 144 -17.28 20.22 -13.48
C LEU A 144 -17.31 19.71 -14.92
N SER A 145 -16.13 19.62 -15.53
CA SER A 145 -15.94 19.07 -16.87
C SER A 145 -14.61 18.35 -17.01
N GLY A 146 -14.58 17.36 -17.91
CA GLY A 146 -13.39 16.56 -18.17
C GLY A 146 -12.99 15.65 -17.01
N ASN A 147 -11.71 15.35 -16.92
CA ASN A 147 -11.14 14.50 -15.88
C ASN A 147 -11.07 15.26 -14.55
N ILE A 148 -11.59 14.66 -13.50
CA ILE A 148 -11.60 15.27 -12.17
C ILE A 148 -10.69 14.48 -11.23
N ARG A 149 -9.82 15.22 -10.56
CA ARG A 149 -9.00 14.75 -9.45
C ARG A 149 -9.47 15.42 -8.17
N VAL A 150 -9.67 14.64 -7.12
CA VAL A 150 -10.05 15.16 -5.79
C VAL A 150 -9.01 14.68 -4.77
N GLU A 151 -8.51 15.58 -3.96
CA GLU A 151 -7.48 15.29 -2.96
C GLU A 151 -7.85 15.93 -1.63
N SER A 152 -7.61 15.19 -0.56
CA SER A 152 -7.75 15.66 0.82
C SER A 152 -6.58 15.13 1.65
N ASN A 153 -6.10 15.91 2.62
CA ASN A 153 -5.14 15.43 3.60
C ASN A 153 -5.78 14.55 4.69
N GLY A 154 -7.12 14.49 4.75
CA GLY A 154 -7.90 13.55 5.57
C GLY A 154 -8.42 12.37 4.76
N GLU A 155 -9.07 11.44 5.44
CA GLU A 155 -9.83 10.38 4.78
C GLU A 155 -10.97 10.96 3.96
N MET A 156 -11.34 10.30 2.86
CA MET A 156 -12.33 10.84 1.96
C MET A 156 -13.18 9.74 1.29
N TYR A 157 -14.46 10.01 1.19
CA TYR A 157 -15.40 9.33 0.31
C TYR A 157 -15.84 10.32 -0.78
N VAL A 158 -15.77 9.89 -2.04
CA VAL A 158 -16.19 10.71 -3.19
C VAL A 158 -17.27 9.99 -3.97
N SER A 159 -18.32 10.69 -4.31
CA SER A 159 -19.31 10.26 -5.29
C SER A 159 -19.45 11.32 -6.39
N TYR A 160 -19.86 10.88 -7.57
CA TYR A 160 -20.25 11.79 -8.65
C TYR A 160 -21.71 11.57 -9.03
N TYR A 161 -22.30 12.60 -9.57
CA TYR A 161 -23.70 12.61 -10.00
C TYR A 161 -23.86 13.48 -11.23
N ASN A 162 -24.53 12.96 -12.24
CA ASN A 162 -24.85 13.67 -13.47
C ASN A 162 -26.24 13.35 -13.92
N THR A 163 -26.84 14.24 -14.72
CA THR A 163 -28.16 14.05 -15.31
C THR A 163 -28.13 14.23 -16.82
N ASN A 164 -29.15 13.66 -17.46
CA ASN A 164 -29.55 13.99 -18.81
C ASN A 164 -31.08 14.01 -18.83
N GLY A 165 -31.66 15.20 -18.74
CA GLY A 165 -33.09 15.35 -18.56
C GLY A 165 -33.60 14.58 -17.35
N ALA A 166 -34.48 13.59 -17.58
CA ALA A 166 -35.07 12.76 -16.52
C ALA A 166 -34.19 11.58 -16.07
N ALA A 167 -33.12 11.28 -16.80
CA ALA A 167 -32.20 10.21 -16.44
C ALA A 167 -31.04 10.75 -15.60
N SER A 168 -30.49 9.90 -14.72
CA SER A 168 -29.32 10.24 -13.94
C SER A 168 -28.32 9.09 -13.88
N THR A 169 -27.06 9.41 -13.65
CA THR A 169 -26.01 8.45 -13.39
C THR A 169 -25.20 8.89 -12.18
N ALA A 170 -24.72 7.93 -11.43
CA ALA A 170 -23.87 8.18 -10.28
C ALA A 170 -22.89 7.03 -10.08
N GLY A 171 -21.81 7.31 -9.40
CA GLY A 171 -20.83 6.34 -8.96
C GLY A 171 -20.09 6.84 -7.74
N PHE A 172 -19.23 6.00 -7.19
CA PHE A 172 -18.42 6.38 -6.04
C PHE A 172 -16.96 5.95 -6.24
N TYR A 173 -16.09 6.69 -5.56
CA TYR A 173 -14.66 6.42 -5.49
C TYR A 173 -14.26 6.52 -4.01
N SER A 174 -14.08 5.40 -3.36
CA SER A 174 -13.66 5.35 -1.96
C SER A 174 -13.47 3.91 -1.49
N GLY A 175 -13.10 3.76 -0.21
CA GLY A 175 -12.92 2.47 0.42
C GLY A 175 -11.54 1.85 0.20
N PHE A 176 -10.66 2.53 -0.52
CA PHE A 176 -9.27 2.10 -0.65
C PHE A 176 -8.51 2.48 0.61
N THR A 177 -7.94 1.50 1.28
CA THR A 177 -7.09 1.74 2.44
C THR A 177 -5.73 2.28 2.01
N LYS A 178 -5.17 3.16 2.85
CA LYS A 178 -3.75 3.53 2.73
C LYS A 178 -2.92 2.32 3.11
N ALA A 179 -2.11 1.81 2.20
CA ALA A 179 -1.08 0.85 2.57
C ALA A 179 0.16 1.60 3.05
N PRO A 180 0.81 1.19 4.14
CA PRO A 180 2.11 1.71 4.48
C PRO A 180 3.09 1.38 3.38
N LYS A 181 3.95 2.33 3.08
CA LYS A 181 5.04 2.19 2.11
C LYS A 181 6.35 2.43 2.83
N PHE A 182 7.41 1.96 2.23
CA PHE A 182 8.75 2.29 2.65
C PHE A 182 9.66 2.42 1.45
N ASP A 183 10.65 3.29 1.59
CA ASP A 183 11.76 3.42 0.66
C ASP A 183 12.96 2.62 1.15
N ILE A 184 13.74 2.16 0.18
CA ILE A 184 15.01 1.51 0.44
C ILE A 184 16.10 2.44 -0.03
N THR A 185 16.94 2.88 0.90
CA THR A 185 18.14 3.62 0.60
C THR A 185 19.34 2.75 0.91
N SER A 186 20.27 2.66 -0.02
CA SER A 186 21.55 1.98 0.18
C SER A 186 22.66 2.74 -0.51
N GLU A 187 23.86 2.70 0.07
CA GLU A 187 25.05 3.11 -0.64
C GLU A 187 25.43 2.03 -1.65
N PHE A 188 25.84 2.47 -2.84
CA PHE A 188 26.34 1.52 -3.85
C PHE A 188 27.65 0.91 -3.35
N GLN A 189 27.66 -0.40 -3.23
CA GLN A 189 28.84 -1.19 -2.91
C GLN A 189 29.00 -2.32 -3.94
N ALA A 190 30.24 -2.74 -4.17
CA ALA A 190 30.53 -3.82 -5.10
C ALA A 190 29.84 -5.16 -4.69
N LYS A 191 29.67 -5.37 -3.38
CA LYS A 191 29.02 -6.55 -2.81
C LYS A 191 27.48 -6.55 -2.93
N GLY A 192 26.88 -5.42 -3.39
CA GLY A 192 25.41 -5.27 -3.48
C GLY A 192 24.75 -4.85 -2.18
N ASN A 193 23.41 -4.84 -2.19
CA ASN A 193 22.56 -4.44 -1.05
C ASN A 193 22.16 -5.67 -0.22
N CYS A 194 22.89 -5.93 0.85
CA CYS A 194 22.75 -7.13 1.65
C CYS A 194 23.16 -6.87 3.11
N VAL A 195 22.92 -7.85 3.96
CA VAL A 195 23.39 -7.88 5.35
C VAL A 195 24.63 -8.77 5.42
N ASN A 196 25.71 -8.27 5.99
CA ASN A 196 26.94 -9.04 6.22
C ASN A 196 26.71 -10.09 7.33
N GLU A 197 27.58 -11.08 7.38
CA GLU A 197 27.52 -12.13 8.42
C GLU A 197 27.67 -11.59 9.86
N ASP A 198 28.36 -10.45 10.02
CA ASP A 198 28.50 -9.76 11.31
C ASP A 198 27.28 -8.91 11.69
N GLY A 199 26.23 -8.90 10.85
CA GLY A 199 25.01 -8.13 11.05
C GLY A 199 25.12 -6.68 10.63
N SER A 200 26.23 -6.22 10.07
CA SER A 200 26.33 -4.88 9.48
C SER A 200 25.59 -4.82 8.14
N SER A 201 25.03 -3.66 7.82
CA SER A 201 24.30 -3.43 6.57
C SER A 201 24.38 -1.97 6.15
N ASN A 202 24.40 -1.76 4.82
CA ASN A 202 24.26 -0.43 4.22
C ASN A 202 22.82 -0.12 3.80
N ILE A 203 21.86 -1.01 4.10
CA ILE A 203 20.46 -0.83 3.76
C ILE A 203 19.80 -0.02 4.86
N VAL A 204 19.06 1.02 4.46
CA VAL A 204 18.16 1.76 5.34
C VAL A 204 16.76 1.69 4.75
N LEU A 205 15.83 1.10 5.50
CA LEU A 205 14.41 1.10 5.19
C LEU A 205 13.79 2.32 5.86
N THR A 206 13.08 3.15 5.09
CA THR A 206 12.44 4.37 5.59
C THR A 206 10.94 4.27 5.42
N ALA A 207 10.19 4.41 6.50
CA ALA A 207 8.74 4.39 6.47
C ALA A 207 8.20 5.64 5.78
N GLU A 208 7.32 5.46 4.80
CA GLU A 208 6.55 6.52 4.18
C GLU A 208 5.13 6.56 4.72
N GLY A 209 4.63 7.76 4.94
CA GLY A 209 3.29 8.01 5.47
C GLY A 209 3.29 8.40 6.94
N SER A 210 2.16 8.92 7.40
CA SER A 210 1.95 9.35 8.78
C SER A 210 1.15 8.30 9.52
N PHE A 211 1.78 7.61 10.44
CA PHE A 211 1.17 6.62 11.32
C PHE A 211 1.42 7.02 12.77
N THR A 212 0.56 6.60 13.67
CA THR A 212 0.71 6.81 15.12
C THR A 212 1.90 6.01 15.66
N SER A 213 2.11 4.82 15.09
CA SER A 213 3.27 3.98 15.40
C SER A 213 3.68 3.11 14.23
N TYR A 214 4.92 2.67 14.27
CA TYR A 214 5.57 1.85 13.26
C TYR A 214 6.10 0.58 13.92
N LEU A 215 6.06 -0.53 13.19
CA LEU A 215 6.71 -1.77 13.60
C LEU A 215 7.30 -2.46 12.37
N TRP A 216 8.62 -2.53 12.32
CA TRP A 216 9.30 -3.38 11.35
C TRP A 216 9.24 -4.82 11.81
N GLU A 217 8.83 -5.68 10.92
CA GLU A 217 8.67 -7.11 11.18
C GLU A 217 9.50 -7.92 10.20
N ILE A 218 9.97 -9.09 10.67
CA ILE A 218 10.67 -10.08 9.87
C ILE A 218 9.89 -11.39 9.88
N LYS A 219 9.86 -12.06 8.75
CA LYS A 219 9.13 -13.30 8.54
C LYS A 219 9.85 -14.50 9.16
N ASN A 220 9.13 -15.30 9.94
CA ASN A 220 9.59 -16.58 10.47
C ASN A 220 9.50 -17.69 9.41
N ASN A 221 10.15 -18.81 9.67
CA ASN A 221 10.12 -19.99 8.79
C ASN A 221 8.72 -20.60 8.62
N ASP A 222 7.82 -20.38 9.57
CA ASP A 222 6.43 -20.85 9.51
C ASP A 222 5.49 -19.88 8.75
N GLY A 223 6.05 -18.77 8.23
CA GLY A 223 5.31 -17.76 7.49
C GLY A 223 4.69 -16.67 8.37
N THR A 224 4.75 -16.78 9.69
CA THR A 224 4.32 -15.70 10.60
C THR A 224 5.36 -14.60 10.67
N PHE A 225 4.98 -13.44 11.22
CA PHE A 225 5.88 -12.31 11.40
C PHE A 225 6.17 -12.06 12.87
N ARG A 226 7.39 -11.65 13.18
CA ARG A 226 7.84 -11.20 14.49
C ARG A 226 8.47 -9.81 14.38
N PRO A 227 8.55 -9.03 15.47
CA PRO A 227 9.32 -7.79 15.47
C PRO A 227 10.75 -8.05 14.98
N ALA A 228 11.23 -7.19 14.10
CA ALA A 228 12.60 -7.26 13.61
C ALA A 228 13.59 -6.92 14.73
N PRO A 229 14.80 -7.49 14.74
CA PRO A 229 15.79 -7.23 15.79
C PRO A 229 16.20 -5.76 15.89
N GLY A 230 16.51 -5.30 17.09
CA GLY A 230 16.98 -3.92 17.32
C GLY A 230 15.84 -2.90 17.40
N ASN A 231 16.01 -1.71 16.81
CA ASN A 231 15.03 -0.62 16.91
C ASN A 231 13.93 -0.74 15.85
N SER A 232 13.06 -1.72 16.00
CA SER A 232 11.98 -2.03 15.05
C SER A 232 10.80 -1.03 15.07
N THR A 233 10.76 -0.07 15.97
CA THR A 233 9.64 0.89 16.11
C THR A 233 9.97 2.28 15.59
N SER A 234 11.13 2.47 14.99
CA SER A 234 11.54 3.75 14.40
C SER A 234 10.95 3.94 12.99
N THR A 235 10.90 5.19 12.54
CA THR A 235 10.57 5.52 11.15
C THR A 235 11.62 5.04 10.15
N THR A 236 12.83 4.77 10.63
CA THR A 236 13.91 4.16 9.83
C THR A 236 14.38 2.88 10.49
N TYR A 237 14.76 1.90 9.68
CA TYR A 237 15.26 0.62 10.16
C TYR A 237 16.42 0.12 9.30
N THR A 238 17.48 -0.36 9.95
CA THR A 238 18.62 -1.01 9.29
C THR A 238 18.57 -2.51 9.61
N PRO A 239 18.35 -3.37 8.59
CA PRO A 239 18.36 -4.80 8.78
C PRO A 239 19.71 -5.30 9.32
N THR A 240 19.65 -6.20 10.30
CA THR A 240 20.83 -6.84 10.92
C THR A 240 20.92 -8.33 10.66
N GLU A 241 19.93 -8.91 9.99
CA GLU A 241 19.93 -10.30 9.54
C GLU A 241 19.22 -10.41 8.19
N SER A 242 19.54 -11.45 7.43
CA SER A 242 18.84 -11.75 6.18
C SER A 242 17.43 -12.26 6.48
N GLY A 243 16.47 -11.96 5.62
CA GLY A 243 15.09 -12.40 5.77
C GLY A 243 14.13 -11.58 4.94
N THR A 244 12.84 -11.84 5.11
CA THR A 244 11.78 -11.08 4.45
C THR A 244 11.17 -10.10 5.46
N TYR A 245 11.24 -8.82 5.14
CA TYR A 245 10.79 -7.73 5.99
C TYR A 245 9.49 -7.11 5.48
N ARG A 246 8.74 -6.53 6.40
CA ARG A 246 7.62 -5.64 6.10
C ARG A 246 7.49 -4.55 7.16
N LEU A 247 6.80 -3.49 6.81
CA LEU A 247 6.39 -2.43 7.73
C LEU A 247 4.94 -2.63 8.14
N LYS A 248 4.67 -2.67 9.44
CA LYS A 248 3.34 -2.52 10.01
C LYS A 248 3.17 -1.08 10.51
N GLY A 249 2.20 -0.36 9.97
CA GLY A 249 1.81 0.97 10.41
C GLY A 249 0.50 0.91 11.18
N ILE A 250 0.39 1.65 12.28
CA ILE A 250 -0.84 1.77 13.07
C ILE A 250 -1.37 3.20 12.92
N LEU A 251 -2.63 3.32 12.55
CA LEU A 251 -3.34 4.59 12.43
C LEU A 251 -3.96 5.02 13.78
N GLU A 252 -4.40 6.28 13.88
CA GLU A 252 -5.03 6.83 15.10
C GLU A 252 -6.25 6.04 15.58
N CYS A 253 -6.91 5.31 14.68
CA CYS A 253 -8.08 4.47 14.99
C CYS A 253 -7.71 3.01 15.29
N ASP A 254 -6.49 2.72 15.65
CA ASP A 254 -5.97 1.37 15.92
C ASP A 254 -6.10 0.39 14.73
N ILE A 255 -6.25 0.91 13.51
CA ILE A 255 -6.21 0.09 12.31
C ILE A 255 -4.74 -0.23 12.00
N GLU A 256 -4.45 -1.53 11.94
CA GLU A 256 -3.14 -2.03 11.50
C GLU A 256 -3.11 -2.22 9.98
N LEU A 257 -2.09 -1.65 9.34
CA LEU A 257 -1.84 -1.79 7.91
C LEU A 257 -0.45 -2.37 7.70
N ASN A 258 -0.31 -3.25 6.71
CA ASN A 258 0.98 -3.84 6.37
C ASN A 258 1.41 -3.39 4.97
N SER A 259 2.71 -3.14 4.81
CA SER A 259 3.34 -2.92 3.51
C SER A 259 3.47 -4.22 2.72
N ASP A 260 3.93 -4.09 1.49
CA ASP A 260 4.48 -5.21 0.75
C ASP A 260 5.71 -5.80 1.47
N GLU A 261 6.01 -7.05 1.15
CA GLU A 261 7.15 -7.78 1.69
C GLU A 261 8.39 -7.54 0.83
N ILE A 262 9.56 -7.37 1.47
CA ILE A 262 10.83 -7.25 0.79
C ILE A 262 11.84 -8.28 1.30
N PRO A 263 12.45 -9.09 0.42
CA PRO A 263 13.53 -9.97 0.80
C PRO A 263 14.87 -9.20 0.89
N ILE A 264 15.60 -9.40 1.98
CA ILE A 264 16.97 -8.94 2.19
C ILE A 264 17.85 -10.19 2.29
N SER A 265 18.85 -10.30 1.43
CA SER A 265 19.77 -11.44 1.41
C SER A 265 20.97 -11.22 2.32
N ILE A 266 21.69 -12.30 2.61
CA ILE A 266 23.04 -12.21 3.19
C ILE A 266 24.02 -11.81 2.07
N CYS A 267 25.01 -11.01 2.41
CA CYS A 267 26.08 -10.68 1.47
C CYS A 267 26.86 -11.95 1.11
N ALA A 268 27.20 -12.07 -0.14
CA ALA A 268 28.15 -13.09 -0.54
C ALA A 268 29.52 -12.77 0.09
N THR A 269 30.23 -13.81 0.49
CA THR A 269 31.60 -13.69 1.00
C THR A 269 32.54 -13.19 -0.11
N ASP A 270 33.60 -12.48 0.29
CA ASP A 270 34.66 -11.98 -0.53
C ASP A 270 35.91 -12.12 0.37
N SER A 271 36.60 -13.25 0.18
CA SER A 271 37.60 -13.72 1.14
C SER A 271 38.88 -12.91 1.19
N ASP A 272 39.29 -12.33 0.08
CA ASP A 272 40.48 -11.50 -0.04
C ASP A 272 40.20 -9.99 -0.10
N ASN A 273 38.93 -9.60 -0.17
CA ASN A 273 38.44 -8.21 -0.24
C ASN A 273 38.89 -7.45 -1.49
N ASP A 274 38.98 -8.13 -2.63
CA ASP A 274 39.32 -7.51 -3.92
C ASP A 274 38.08 -6.89 -4.61
N GLY A 275 36.86 -7.17 -4.11
CA GLY A 275 35.59 -6.69 -4.64
C GLY A 275 34.90 -7.71 -5.55
N ILE A 276 35.46 -8.88 -5.75
CA ILE A 276 34.86 -10.01 -6.44
C ILE A 276 34.42 -11.02 -5.38
N VAL A 277 33.14 -11.40 -5.41
CA VAL A 277 32.63 -12.35 -4.41
C VAL A 277 33.04 -13.78 -4.72
N ASP A 278 33.31 -14.59 -3.69
CA ASP A 278 33.87 -15.94 -3.74
C ASP A 278 33.23 -16.86 -4.79
N ASN A 279 31.93 -16.72 -5.05
CA ASN A 279 31.20 -17.60 -5.97
C ASN A 279 31.46 -17.31 -7.46
N ILE A 280 32.07 -16.17 -7.77
CA ILE A 280 32.47 -15.77 -9.13
C ILE A 280 33.94 -15.42 -9.23
N ASP A 281 34.67 -15.49 -8.11
CA ASP A 281 36.07 -15.23 -8.04
C ASP A 281 36.88 -16.43 -8.59
N LEU A 282 37.85 -16.12 -9.42
CA LEU A 282 38.73 -17.11 -10.03
C LEU A 282 40.01 -17.37 -9.21
N ASP A 283 40.29 -16.51 -8.20
CA ASP A 283 41.51 -16.51 -7.39
C ASP A 283 41.14 -15.97 -5.99
N LEU A 284 40.58 -16.84 -5.15
CA LEU A 284 39.93 -16.54 -3.86
C LEU A 284 40.81 -15.86 -2.81
N ASP A 285 42.14 -15.95 -2.95
CA ASP A 285 43.09 -15.34 -2.02
C ASP A 285 44.08 -14.39 -2.69
N ASN A 286 43.85 -14.09 -3.98
CA ASN A 286 44.64 -13.16 -4.80
C ASN A 286 46.15 -13.44 -4.79
N ASP A 287 46.54 -14.73 -4.69
CA ASP A 287 47.96 -15.11 -4.72
C ASP A 287 48.50 -15.25 -6.15
N GLY A 288 47.67 -15.12 -7.17
CA GLY A 288 47.98 -15.22 -8.59
C GLY A 288 47.84 -16.64 -9.13
N ILE A 289 47.30 -17.57 -8.37
CA ILE A 289 47.02 -18.95 -8.79
C ILE A 289 45.52 -19.14 -8.82
N LEU A 290 44.95 -19.46 -9.95
CA LEU A 290 43.51 -19.66 -10.06
C LEU A 290 42.99 -20.80 -9.15
N ASN A 291 41.83 -20.62 -8.54
CA ASN A 291 41.15 -21.63 -7.73
C ASN A 291 41.04 -23.00 -8.39
N SER A 292 40.94 -23.04 -9.72
CA SER A 292 40.91 -24.27 -10.52
C SER A 292 42.23 -25.03 -10.55
N VAL A 293 43.32 -24.36 -10.19
CA VAL A 293 44.68 -24.87 -10.17
C VAL A 293 45.18 -25.14 -8.75
N GLU A 294 44.64 -24.40 -7.81
CA GLU A 294 44.97 -24.56 -6.40
C GLU A 294 44.35 -25.83 -5.79
N SER A 295 45.06 -26.39 -4.85
CA SER A 295 44.42 -27.28 -3.90
C SER A 295 43.72 -26.43 -2.88
N ALA A 296 42.39 -26.24 -3.00
CA ALA A 296 41.53 -25.40 -2.14
C ALA A 296 41.81 -25.62 -0.64
N GLY A 297 42.85 -25.04 -0.08
CA GLY A 297 43.23 -24.96 1.34
C GLY A 297 43.24 -26.25 2.18
N SER A 298 42.76 -27.34 1.62
CA SER A 298 42.69 -28.68 2.26
C SER A 298 43.41 -29.75 1.47
N GLY A 299 44.15 -29.37 0.45
CA GLY A 299 45.06 -30.30 -0.20
C GLY A 299 46.30 -30.52 0.65
N LEU A 300 46.31 -31.58 1.42
CA LEU A 300 47.51 -32.05 2.08
C LEU A 300 48.38 -32.78 1.03
N ILE A 301 49.46 -32.15 0.63
CA ILE A 301 50.53 -32.86 -0.05
C ILE A 301 51.35 -33.53 1.04
N ASP A 302 51.17 -34.84 1.19
CA ASP A 302 51.98 -35.64 2.13
C ASP A 302 53.31 -35.99 1.51
N PHE A 303 54.35 -35.28 1.89
CA PHE A 303 55.74 -35.53 1.47
C PHE A 303 56.47 -36.56 2.38
N THR A 304 55.78 -37.16 3.37
CA THR A 304 56.41 -38.13 4.28
C THR A 304 56.78 -39.42 3.56
N ASN A 305 56.21 -39.69 2.39
CA ASN A 305 56.55 -40.82 1.55
C ASN A 305 56.89 -40.34 0.13
N LEU A 306 58.14 -39.93 -0.05
CA LEU A 306 58.63 -39.41 -1.33
C LEU A 306 58.66 -40.45 -2.46
N GLU A 307 58.49 -41.75 -2.17
CA GLU A 307 58.44 -42.79 -3.19
C GLU A 307 57.06 -42.95 -3.83
N SER A 308 55.99 -42.49 -3.13
CA SER A 308 54.64 -42.50 -3.67
C SER A 308 53.79 -41.38 -3.02
N PRO A 309 54.01 -40.11 -3.41
CA PRO A 309 53.25 -39.02 -2.83
C PRO A 309 51.77 -39.12 -3.22
N VAL A 310 50.91 -38.95 -2.24
CA VAL A 310 49.45 -38.90 -2.44
C VAL A 310 49.05 -37.46 -2.37
N ILE A 311 48.51 -36.95 -3.47
CA ILE A 311 47.93 -35.60 -3.55
C ILE A 311 46.43 -35.76 -3.46
N ASN A 312 45.83 -35.27 -2.38
CA ASN A 312 44.39 -35.18 -2.24
C ASN A 312 43.95 -33.78 -2.69
N ILE A 313 43.35 -33.70 -3.85
CA ILE A 313 42.76 -32.46 -4.36
C ILE A 313 41.30 -32.45 -3.95
N ASN A 314 40.92 -31.48 -3.14
CA ASN A 314 39.52 -31.26 -2.74
C ASN A 314 39.02 -30.04 -3.53
N GLN A 315 38.23 -30.27 -4.55
CA GLN A 315 37.56 -29.20 -5.32
C GLN A 315 36.11 -29.12 -4.90
N GLY A 316 35.76 -28.18 -4.03
CA GLY A 316 34.41 -27.90 -3.63
C GLY A 316 33.69 -29.17 -3.10
N ALA A 317 32.51 -29.46 -3.62
CA ALA A 317 31.72 -30.64 -3.25
C ALA A 317 32.21 -31.97 -3.84
N ALA A 318 33.28 -31.97 -4.65
CA ALA A 318 33.84 -33.19 -5.24
C ALA A 318 34.77 -33.85 -4.22
N THR A 319 34.46 -35.08 -3.84
CA THR A 319 35.35 -35.92 -3.05
C THR A 319 36.64 -36.13 -3.81
N GLY A 320 37.78 -35.82 -3.18
CA GLY A 320 39.07 -35.84 -3.75
C GLY A 320 39.43 -37.16 -4.46
N THR A 321 40.08 -37.05 -5.58
CA THR A 321 40.63 -38.19 -6.31
C THR A 321 42.08 -38.32 -5.93
N SER A 322 42.45 -39.47 -5.38
CA SER A 322 43.88 -39.78 -5.15
C SER A 322 44.55 -40.05 -6.47
N ILE A 323 45.57 -39.29 -6.79
CA ILE A 323 46.42 -39.53 -7.96
C ILE A 323 47.76 -40.07 -7.47
N ASN A 324 48.05 -41.34 -7.78
CA ASN A 324 49.38 -41.90 -7.59
C ASN A 324 50.24 -41.59 -8.82
N GLY A 325 51.24 -40.76 -8.67
CA GLY A 325 52.10 -40.37 -9.76
C GLY A 325 53.40 -39.72 -9.28
N VAL A 326 54.38 -39.68 -10.14
CA VAL A 326 55.63 -38.96 -9.88
C VAL A 326 55.40 -37.49 -10.18
N ILE A 327 55.54 -36.64 -9.18
CA ILE A 327 55.52 -35.20 -9.35
C ILE A 327 56.89 -34.80 -9.90
N SER A 328 56.93 -34.43 -11.19
CA SER A 328 58.11 -33.83 -11.80
C SER A 328 57.83 -32.36 -12.06
N GLY A 329 58.36 -31.51 -11.23
CA GLY A 329 58.28 -30.05 -11.37
C GLY A 329 58.98 -29.37 -10.19
N THR A 330 59.48 -28.17 -10.43
CA THR A 330 59.92 -27.28 -9.34
C THR A 330 58.68 -26.61 -8.76
N ILE A 331 58.52 -26.74 -7.49
CA ILE A 331 57.57 -25.94 -6.69
C ILE A 331 58.08 -24.51 -6.62
#